data_b2c2887df1792fab68a29183a8dcc4e2
#
_entry.id   b2c2887df1792fab68a29183a8dcc4e2
#
_cell.length_a   1.000
_cell.length_b   1.000
_cell.length_c   1.000
_cell.angle_alpha   90.00
_cell.angle_beta   90.00
_cell.angle_gamma   90.00
#
_symmetry.space_group_name_H-M   'P 1'
#
loop_
_entity.id
_entity.type
_entity.pdbx_description
1 polymer ?
#
loop_
_entity_poly.entity_id
_entity_poly.type
_entity_poly.pdbx_seq_one_letter_code
_entity_poly.pdbx_strand_id
1 'polypeptide(L)'
;MTYPFTAVVGQDEARLALLLCAVNPRIGGVILSGEKGTAKSTVVRGLVELLPGHIMRTLALGTTEDRLVGGLDLEATLVAGRSVLQPGLLSEVDGGVLYIDEVNLLDDHLVDLVIDACAGTVRVEREGLTASLPSRFVLVGTMNPEEGALRPQLLDRFGLCIDVHGESDPAVRAEIIRRRLDHDADPAEFDHRWQSDQNRQAAVIERARHIVAGVRLDEVVTELISCLCRQNHVAGHRADIVMAEATRAHAALVGRGVATEDDVLTISEMVLRHRRRVETPSESPPPRNQHPDDQPDQPEQRPREPERPDPDVEKWQAGESLATPPSSSGEQQPEYHDGPQNQRDDGQHDPRKQPSGSGEQVVAAGDPFAVRPLEPSQDRFARRACGRRLRTRSNDRRGRYVSARPTDRPDDLALDATLRAAAVHQKSRRATERPDLAVHVKPIDWRAKVRAGRAASCV
;
A
#
# COMPACT_ATOMS: atom_id res chain seq x y z
N MET A 1 -4.05 -18.18 25.40
CA MET A 1 -3.34 -17.03 25.99
C MET A 1 -2.30 -16.52 25.02
N THR A 2 -2.05 -15.23 25.00
CA THR A 2 -1.08 -14.58 24.10
C THR A 2 0.31 -14.68 24.73
N TYR A 3 1.33 -14.90 23.92
CA TYR A 3 2.72 -14.94 24.42
C TYR A 3 3.15 -13.55 24.93
N PRO A 4 3.64 -13.40 26.19
CA PRO A 4 3.98 -12.10 26.75
C PRO A 4 5.07 -11.37 25.94
N PHE A 5 4.91 -10.08 25.70
CA PHE A 5 5.88 -9.25 24.97
C PHE A 5 7.27 -9.26 25.61
N THR A 6 7.32 -9.16 26.93
CA THR A 6 8.56 -9.14 27.71
C THR A 6 9.26 -10.48 27.75
N ALA A 7 8.55 -11.59 27.45
CA ALA A 7 9.12 -12.93 27.36
C ALA A 7 9.78 -13.22 26.01
N VAL A 8 9.59 -12.38 25.01
CA VAL A 8 10.22 -12.54 23.69
C VAL A 8 11.73 -12.39 23.82
N VAL A 9 12.46 -13.34 23.27
CA VAL A 9 13.93 -13.38 23.27
C VAL A 9 14.42 -12.85 21.94
N GLY A 10 15.44 -12.00 21.97
CA GLY A 10 15.97 -11.36 20.78
C GLY A 10 14.99 -10.32 20.18
N GLN A 11 15.15 -10.01 18.89
CA GLN A 11 14.32 -9.07 18.14
C GLN A 11 14.26 -7.66 18.79
N ASP A 12 15.36 -7.21 19.41
CA ASP A 12 15.37 -5.98 20.21
C ASP A 12 15.02 -4.75 19.38
N GLU A 13 15.50 -4.69 18.12
CA GLU A 13 15.19 -3.61 17.19
C GLU A 13 13.68 -3.57 16.86
N ALA A 14 13.07 -4.72 16.56
CA ALA A 14 11.64 -4.83 16.29
C ALA A 14 10.79 -4.47 17.52
N ARG A 15 11.22 -4.93 18.70
CA ARG A 15 10.55 -4.59 19.97
C ARG A 15 10.61 -3.10 20.25
N LEU A 16 11.77 -2.48 20.08
CA LEU A 16 11.94 -1.04 20.25
C LEU A 16 11.06 -0.27 19.28
N ALA A 17 11.09 -0.59 17.98
CA ALA A 17 10.26 0.07 16.97
C ALA A 17 8.76 0.00 17.29
N LEU A 18 8.27 -1.16 17.75
CA LEU A 18 6.89 -1.34 18.17
C LEU A 18 6.55 -0.47 19.40
N LEU A 19 7.44 -0.38 20.38
CA LEU A 19 7.28 0.48 21.56
C LEU A 19 7.26 1.96 21.18
N LEU A 20 8.14 2.39 20.27
CA LEU A 20 8.14 3.77 19.75
C LEU A 20 6.82 4.13 19.08
N CYS A 21 6.30 3.25 18.21
CA CYS A 21 4.99 3.46 17.57
C CYS A 21 3.83 3.42 18.59
N ALA A 22 3.94 2.59 19.63
CA ALA A 22 2.95 2.53 20.71
C ALA A 22 2.94 3.82 21.55
N VAL A 23 4.08 4.46 21.76
CA VAL A 23 4.20 5.74 22.47
C VAL A 23 3.72 6.89 21.58
N ASN A 24 4.13 6.92 20.31
CA ASN A 24 3.84 8.02 19.40
C ASN A 24 3.32 7.52 18.03
N PRO A 25 2.01 7.37 17.83
CA PRO A 25 1.43 6.96 16.54
C PRO A 25 1.75 7.92 15.37
N ARG A 26 2.19 9.17 15.64
CA ARG A 26 2.60 10.14 14.59
C ARG A 26 3.82 9.70 13.80
N ILE A 27 4.57 8.72 14.29
CA ILE A 27 5.66 8.08 13.56
C ILE A 27 5.17 7.49 12.23
N GLY A 28 3.87 7.07 12.16
CA GLY A 28 3.27 6.58 10.93
C GLY A 28 3.41 5.08 10.72
N GLY A 29 3.63 4.32 11.80
CA GLY A 29 3.67 2.85 11.81
C GLY A 29 5.04 2.24 11.50
N VAL A 30 5.08 0.91 11.55
CA VAL A 30 6.30 0.11 11.34
C VAL A 30 6.04 -1.05 10.38
N ILE A 31 7.01 -1.32 9.52
CA ILE A 31 7.10 -2.55 8.73
C ILE A 31 8.13 -3.48 9.36
N LEU A 32 7.71 -4.72 9.62
CA LEU A 32 8.56 -5.83 10.01
C LEU A 32 8.82 -6.72 8.79
N SER A 33 9.97 -6.54 8.15
CA SER A 33 10.41 -7.27 6.97
C SER A 33 11.22 -8.50 7.39
N GLY A 34 10.95 -9.67 6.86
CA GLY A 34 11.72 -10.87 7.16
C GLY A 34 10.99 -12.16 6.83
N GLU A 35 11.73 -13.26 6.91
CA GLU A 35 11.25 -14.61 6.58
C GLU A 35 10.11 -15.09 7.50
N LYS A 36 9.38 -16.11 7.03
CA LYS A 36 8.36 -16.78 7.85
C LYS A 36 9.01 -17.46 9.06
N GLY A 37 8.30 -17.47 10.19
CA GLY A 37 8.80 -18.12 11.42
C GLY A 37 9.70 -17.26 12.30
N THR A 38 9.97 -16.00 11.99
CA THR A 38 10.79 -15.08 12.79
C THR A 38 10.03 -14.38 13.93
N ALA A 39 8.89 -14.91 14.34
CA ALA A 39 8.06 -14.45 15.46
C ALA A 39 7.42 -13.04 15.30
N LYS A 40 7.39 -12.45 14.11
CA LYS A 40 6.81 -11.11 13.86
C LYS A 40 5.40 -10.95 14.46
N SER A 41 4.47 -11.82 14.09
CA SER A 41 3.08 -11.79 14.60
C SER A 41 2.98 -12.07 16.10
N THR A 42 3.88 -12.85 16.67
CA THR A 42 3.94 -13.12 18.12
C THR A 42 4.29 -11.86 18.90
N VAL A 43 5.32 -11.13 18.46
CA VAL A 43 5.74 -9.87 19.09
C VAL A 43 4.65 -8.81 19.01
N VAL A 44 3.97 -8.69 17.86
CA VAL A 44 2.86 -7.73 17.69
C VAL A 44 1.68 -8.06 18.61
N ARG A 45 1.29 -9.32 18.70
CA ARG A 45 0.21 -9.75 19.63
C ARG A 45 0.58 -9.48 21.10
N GLY A 46 1.84 -9.75 21.46
CA GLY A 46 2.35 -9.43 22.79
C GLY A 46 2.31 -7.95 23.12
N LEU A 47 2.58 -7.07 22.14
CA LEU A 47 2.45 -5.62 22.32
C LEU A 47 1.01 -5.20 22.69
N VAL A 48 0.00 -5.83 22.08
CA VAL A 48 -1.41 -5.48 22.34
C VAL A 48 -1.75 -5.65 23.82
N GLU A 49 -1.20 -6.66 24.47
CA GLU A 49 -1.42 -6.91 25.92
C GLU A 49 -0.83 -5.80 26.81
N LEU A 50 0.08 -4.98 26.27
CA LEU A 50 0.66 -3.84 27.00
C LEU A 50 -0.19 -2.56 26.83
N LEU A 51 -1.16 -2.55 25.92
CA LEU A 51 -1.94 -1.37 25.59
C LEU A 51 -3.31 -1.35 26.30
N PRO A 52 -3.84 -0.17 26.66
CA PRO A 52 -5.17 -0.05 27.24
C PRO A 52 -6.25 -0.65 26.32
N GLY A 53 -7.17 -1.41 26.89
CA GLY A 53 -8.29 -1.99 26.16
C GLY A 53 -7.95 -3.17 25.25
N HIS A 54 -6.68 -3.53 25.07
CA HIS A 54 -6.22 -4.69 24.30
C HIS A 54 -6.85 -4.81 22.91
N ILE A 55 -7.07 -3.66 22.23
CA ILE A 55 -7.74 -3.60 20.94
C ILE A 55 -6.74 -3.97 19.84
N MET A 56 -7.05 -5.03 19.10
CA MET A 56 -6.34 -5.39 17.89
C MET A 56 -7.33 -5.72 16.77
N ARG A 57 -7.07 -5.19 15.58
CA ARG A 57 -7.76 -5.58 14.36
C ARG A 57 -6.75 -6.03 13.31
N THR A 58 -7.06 -7.15 12.67
CA THR A 58 -6.25 -7.64 11.54
C THR A 58 -6.94 -7.28 10.23
N LEU A 59 -6.22 -6.62 9.35
CA LEU A 59 -6.70 -6.32 8.01
C LEU A 59 -6.47 -7.53 7.10
N ALA A 60 -7.54 -8.18 6.67
CA ALA A 60 -7.46 -9.30 5.74
C ALA A 60 -7.24 -8.81 4.31
N LEU A 61 -6.47 -9.57 3.49
CA LEU A 61 -6.17 -9.25 2.09
C LEU A 61 -7.43 -9.06 1.20
N GLY A 62 -8.55 -9.67 1.60
CA GLY A 62 -9.84 -9.55 0.91
C GLY A 62 -10.75 -8.42 1.40
N THR A 63 -10.30 -7.58 2.33
CA THR A 63 -11.10 -6.49 2.89
C THR A 63 -11.53 -5.50 1.80
N THR A 64 -12.79 -5.12 1.83
CA THR A 64 -13.33 -4.07 0.96
C THR A 64 -13.15 -2.69 1.59
N GLU A 65 -13.13 -1.65 0.76
CA GLU A 65 -13.03 -0.27 1.24
C GLU A 65 -14.17 0.10 2.21
N ASP A 66 -15.40 -0.39 1.95
CA ASP A 66 -16.55 -0.17 2.84
C ASP A 66 -16.34 -0.76 4.24
N ARG A 67 -15.73 -1.95 4.32
CA ARG A 67 -15.41 -2.58 5.60
C ARG A 67 -14.28 -1.85 6.32
N LEU A 68 -13.35 -1.27 5.56
CA LEU A 68 -12.21 -0.55 6.09
C LEU A 68 -12.60 0.82 6.66
N VAL A 69 -13.24 1.64 5.85
CA VAL A 69 -13.56 3.05 6.15
C VAL A 69 -14.88 3.18 6.90
N GLY A 70 -15.83 2.30 6.59
CA GLY A 70 -17.21 2.36 7.06
C GLY A 70 -18.18 2.76 5.95
N GLY A 71 -19.45 2.67 6.24
CA GLY A 71 -20.50 2.94 5.27
C GLY A 71 -21.89 3.08 5.89
N LEU A 72 -22.91 2.82 5.10
CA LEU A 72 -24.30 2.86 5.55
C LEU A 72 -24.66 1.55 6.26
N ASP A 73 -25.15 1.66 7.49
CA ASP A 73 -25.82 0.53 8.15
C ASP A 73 -27.21 0.35 7.52
N LEU A 74 -27.33 -0.70 6.71
CA LEU A 74 -28.54 -0.94 5.94
C LEU A 74 -29.74 -1.26 6.83
N GLU A 75 -29.55 -2.10 7.84
CA GLU A 75 -30.61 -2.54 8.74
C GLU A 75 -31.12 -1.36 9.61
N ALA A 76 -30.18 -0.68 10.27
CA ALA A 76 -30.52 0.48 11.08
C ALA A 76 -31.14 1.62 10.25
N THR A 77 -30.69 1.81 8.99
CA THR A 77 -31.24 2.80 8.07
C THR A 77 -32.68 2.46 7.66
N LEU A 78 -32.97 1.20 7.37
CA LEU A 78 -34.33 0.75 7.03
C LEU A 78 -35.30 0.94 8.19
N VAL A 79 -34.86 0.66 9.40
CA VAL A 79 -35.68 0.83 10.62
C VAL A 79 -35.88 2.31 10.93
N ALA A 80 -34.79 3.10 10.92
CA ALA A 80 -34.83 4.51 11.27
C ALA A 80 -35.45 5.43 10.19
N GLY A 81 -35.40 4.98 8.92
CA GLY A 81 -35.84 5.78 7.76
C GLY A 81 -34.95 7.01 7.50
N ARG A 82 -33.73 7.01 8.01
CA ARG A 82 -32.65 7.99 7.78
C ARG A 82 -31.33 7.27 7.68
N SER A 83 -30.35 7.85 7.02
CA SER A 83 -29.01 7.27 6.92
C SER A 83 -28.38 7.06 8.30
N VAL A 84 -27.96 5.85 8.59
CA VAL A 84 -27.23 5.49 9.81
C VAL A 84 -25.85 4.99 9.43
N LEU A 85 -24.82 5.54 10.09
CA LEU A 85 -23.44 5.19 9.84
C LEU A 85 -23.10 3.85 10.48
N GLN A 86 -22.47 2.96 9.72
CA GLN A 86 -21.74 1.78 10.22
C GLN A 86 -20.25 2.12 10.27
N PRO A 87 -19.63 2.20 11.46
CA PRO A 87 -18.20 2.42 11.58
C PRO A 87 -17.39 1.33 10.90
N GLY A 88 -16.26 1.70 10.29
CA GLY A 88 -15.33 0.75 9.69
C GLY A 88 -14.20 0.33 10.62
N LEU A 89 -13.37 -0.63 10.15
CA LEU A 89 -12.24 -1.16 10.92
C LEU A 89 -11.30 -0.06 11.45
N LEU A 90 -11.09 1.02 10.65
CA LEU A 90 -10.18 2.11 11.03
C LEU A 90 -10.66 2.86 12.27
N SER A 91 -11.97 3.05 12.43
CA SER A 91 -12.54 3.66 13.63
C SER A 91 -12.73 2.67 14.77
N GLU A 92 -13.00 1.38 14.47
CA GLU A 92 -13.09 0.33 15.49
C GLU A 92 -11.76 0.07 16.21
N VAL A 93 -10.62 0.41 15.59
CA VAL A 93 -9.28 0.19 16.14
C VAL A 93 -8.70 1.44 16.83
N ASP A 94 -9.48 2.50 16.98
CA ASP A 94 -9.04 3.71 17.65
C ASP A 94 -8.44 3.41 19.04
N GLY A 95 -7.24 3.91 19.31
CA GLY A 95 -6.47 3.62 20.53
C GLY A 95 -5.74 2.27 20.54
N GLY A 96 -5.97 1.38 19.58
CA GLY A 96 -5.45 0.02 19.49
C GLY A 96 -4.33 -0.18 18.47
N VAL A 97 -4.25 -1.41 17.95
CA VAL A 97 -3.26 -1.85 16.95
C VAL A 97 -3.97 -2.35 15.70
N LEU A 98 -3.67 -1.75 14.55
CA LEU A 98 -4.03 -2.29 13.24
C LEU A 98 -2.87 -3.12 12.68
N TYR A 99 -3.09 -4.41 12.54
CA TYR A 99 -2.12 -5.35 12.03
C TYR A 99 -2.44 -5.75 10.59
N ILE A 100 -1.46 -5.63 9.70
CA ILE A 100 -1.55 -6.05 8.31
C ILE A 100 -0.52 -7.15 8.07
N ASP A 101 -1.01 -8.38 7.89
CA ASP A 101 -0.14 -9.48 7.52
C ASP A 101 0.11 -9.47 6.01
N GLU A 102 1.37 -9.62 5.60
CA GLU A 102 1.78 -9.59 4.20
C GLU A 102 1.28 -8.31 3.47
N VAL A 103 1.63 -7.14 4.00
CA VAL A 103 1.20 -5.83 3.47
C VAL A 103 1.54 -5.64 1.98
N ASN A 104 2.59 -6.30 1.48
CA ASN A 104 2.99 -6.31 0.07
C ASN A 104 1.96 -6.97 -0.87
N LEU A 105 1.03 -7.77 -0.34
CA LEU A 105 -0.04 -8.42 -1.10
C LEU A 105 -1.36 -7.62 -1.06
N LEU A 106 -1.47 -6.62 -0.20
CA LEU A 106 -2.66 -5.77 -0.10
C LEU A 106 -2.74 -4.82 -1.30
N ASP A 107 -3.95 -4.39 -1.64
CA ASP A 107 -4.16 -3.38 -2.67
C ASP A 107 -3.58 -2.03 -2.23
N ASP A 108 -2.76 -1.42 -3.09
CA ASP A 108 -2.10 -0.14 -2.80
C ASP A 108 -3.05 0.95 -2.30
N HIS A 109 -4.25 1.01 -2.92
CA HIS A 109 -5.27 1.97 -2.51
C HIS A 109 -5.72 1.77 -1.05
N LEU A 110 -5.84 0.51 -0.59
CA LEU A 110 -6.19 0.22 0.81
C LEU A 110 -5.05 0.56 1.76
N VAL A 111 -3.80 0.32 1.34
CA VAL A 111 -2.61 0.73 2.11
C VAL A 111 -2.58 2.25 2.26
N ASP A 112 -2.84 2.99 1.19
CA ASP A 112 -2.92 4.46 1.21
C ASP A 112 -3.98 4.96 2.19
N LEU A 113 -5.20 4.39 2.14
CA LEU A 113 -6.29 4.74 3.06
C LEU A 113 -5.94 4.49 4.52
N VAL A 114 -5.29 3.37 4.82
CA VAL A 114 -4.86 3.01 6.19
C VAL A 114 -3.83 4.00 6.70
N ILE A 115 -2.82 4.33 5.89
CA ILE A 115 -1.74 5.23 6.30
C ILE A 115 -2.30 6.66 6.49
N ASP A 116 -3.21 7.11 5.64
CA ASP A 116 -3.84 8.42 5.78
C ASP A 116 -4.72 8.50 7.03
N ALA A 117 -5.46 7.43 7.34
CA ALA A 117 -6.28 7.34 8.54
C ALA A 117 -5.45 7.33 9.83
N CYS A 118 -4.24 6.77 9.81
CA CYS A 118 -3.33 6.74 10.96
C CYS A 118 -2.95 8.16 11.47
N ALA A 119 -3.17 9.20 10.65
CA ALA A 119 -2.99 10.60 11.04
C ALA A 119 -3.99 11.10 12.09
N GLY A 120 -5.00 10.32 12.45
CA GLY A 120 -5.89 10.54 13.58
C GLY A 120 -7.37 10.72 13.26
N THR A 121 -7.76 10.77 11.99
CA THR A 121 -9.17 10.83 11.58
C THR A 121 -9.41 10.12 10.26
N VAL A 122 -10.52 9.40 10.15
CA VAL A 122 -11.02 8.84 8.91
C VAL A 122 -12.30 9.57 8.48
N ARG A 123 -12.39 9.95 7.22
CA ARG A 123 -13.59 10.57 6.63
C ARG A 123 -14.38 9.53 5.86
N VAL A 124 -15.67 9.48 6.15
CA VAL A 124 -16.64 8.67 5.44
C VAL A 124 -17.53 9.61 4.62
N GLU A 125 -17.41 9.56 3.29
CA GLU A 125 -18.23 10.36 2.36
C GLU A 125 -18.88 9.43 1.36
N ARG A 126 -20.04 8.85 1.74
CA ARG A 126 -20.72 7.85 0.93
C ARG A 126 -22.24 7.92 1.09
N GLU A 127 -22.95 7.72 0.00
CA GLU A 127 -24.40 7.55 -0.03
C GLU A 127 -25.18 8.65 0.75
N GLY A 128 -24.67 9.89 0.69
CA GLY A 128 -25.25 11.03 1.41
C GLY A 128 -24.87 11.11 2.90
N LEU A 129 -23.98 10.23 3.38
CA LEU A 129 -23.35 10.33 4.69
C LEU A 129 -22.03 11.07 4.59
N THR A 130 -21.84 12.03 5.48
CA THR A 130 -20.55 12.68 5.71
C THR A 130 -20.27 12.60 7.20
N ALA A 131 -19.20 11.89 7.58
CA ALA A 131 -18.77 11.75 8.96
C ALA A 131 -17.25 11.80 9.06
N SER A 132 -16.74 12.31 10.17
CA SER A 132 -15.32 12.21 10.53
C SER A 132 -15.23 11.47 11.85
N LEU A 133 -14.51 10.36 11.85
CA LEU A 133 -14.36 9.46 12.99
C LEU A 133 -12.92 9.47 13.48
N PRO A 134 -12.65 9.31 14.79
CA PRO A 134 -11.30 9.16 15.29
C PRO A 134 -10.69 7.84 14.78
N SER A 135 -9.38 7.88 14.48
CA SER A 135 -8.63 6.72 13.99
C SER A 135 -7.16 6.86 14.35
N ARG A 136 -6.87 6.91 15.65
CA ARG A 136 -5.51 6.92 16.20
C ARG A 136 -5.13 5.52 16.61
N PHE A 137 -4.28 4.87 15.86
CA PHE A 137 -3.86 3.49 16.13
C PHE A 137 -2.38 3.28 15.80
N VAL A 138 -1.83 2.23 16.37
CA VAL A 138 -0.48 1.75 16.01
C VAL A 138 -0.62 0.90 14.75
N LEU A 139 -0.01 1.36 13.65
CA LEU A 139 0.00 0.62 12.39
C LEU A 139 1.22 -0.31 12.36
N VAL A 140 0.98 -1.61 12.18
CA VAL A 140 2.04 -2.62 12.02
C VAL A 140 1.79 -3.44 10.77
N GLY A 141 2.71 -3.36 9.81
CA GLY A 141 2.73 -4.21 8.63
C GLY A 141 3.81 -5.28 8.75
N THR A 142 3.52 -6.50 8.32
CA THR A 142 4.56 -7.51 8.07
C THR A 142 4.76 -7.70 6.59
N MET A 143 5.98 -8.05 6.20
CA MET A 143 6.34 -8.32 4.82
C MET A 143 7.33 -9.49 4.78
N ASN A 144 7.14 -10.39 3.81
CA ASN A 144 8.16 -11.35 3.41
C ASN A 144 8.78 -10.87 2.09
N PRO A 145 10.07 -10.50 2.05
CA PRO A 145 10.73 -10.03 0.83
C PRO A 145 10.68 -11.03 -0.33
N GLU A 146 10.60 -12.34 -0.05
CA GLU A 146 10.51 -13.40 -1.06
C GLU A 146 9.18 -13.38 -1.83
N GLU A 147 8.10 -12.92 -1.20
CA GLU A 147 6.75 -12.85 -1.80
C GLU A 147 6.54 -11.58 -2.61
N GLY A 148 7.51 -10.70 -2.63
CA GLY A 148 7.49 -9.45 -3.37
C GLY A 148 7.79 -8.23 -2.47
N ALA A 149 8.18 -7.15 -3.12
CA ALA A 149 8.45 -5.88 -2.44
C ALA A 149 7.23 -4.98 -2.44
N LEU A 150 7.03 -4.23 -1.37
CA LEU A 150 6.11 -3.10 -1.35
C LEU A 150 6.62 -2.01 -2.30
N ARG A 151 5.72 -1.30 -2.96
CA ARG A 151 6.11 -0.18 -3.83
C ARG A 151 6.90 0.86 -3.02
N PRO A 152 8.00 1.40 -3.55
CA PRO A 152 8.83 2.37 -2.83
C PRO A 152 8.04 3.58 -2.28
N GLN A 153 7.01 4.01 -3.02
CA GLN A 153 6.14 5.14 -2.62
C GLN A 153 5.30 4.81 -1.38
N LEU A 154 4.82 3.57 -1.24
CA LEU A 154 4.08 3.11 -0.07
C LEU A 154 5.01 2.82 1.09
N LEU A 155 6.16 2.21 0.80
CA LEU A 155 7.18 1.92 1.80
C LEU A 155 7.69 3.21 2.47
N ASP A 156 7.92 4.29 1.69
CA ASP A 156 8.32 5.61 2.21
C ASP A 156 7.28 6.23 3.16
N ARG A 157 6.00 5.84 3.03
CA ARG A 157 4.93 6.35 3.89
C ARG A 157 4.91 5.72 5.28
N PHE A 158 5.43 4.51 5.46
CA PHE A 158 5.66 3.93 6.79
C PHE A 158 6.79 4.65 7.49
N GLY A 159 6.64 4.87 8.79
CA GLY A 159 7.63 5.56 9.60
C GLY A 159 8.94 4.77 9.76
N LEU A 160 8.81 3.54 10.21
CA LEU A 160 9.92 2.67 10.54
C LEU A 160 9.91 1.40 9.67
N CYS A 161 11.11 0.89 9.37
CA CYS A 161 11.29 -0.39 8.68
C CYS A 161 12.39 -1.19 9.39
N ILE A 162 12.06 -2.42 9.78
CA ILE A 162 12.93 -3.31 10.55
C ILE A 162 13.10 -4.62 9.78
N ASP A 163 14.36 -5.06 9.63
CA ASP A 163 14.65 -6.37 9.10
C ASP A 163 14.72 -7.38 10.25
N VAL A 164 13.77 -8.30 10.25
CA VAL A 164 13.61 -9.32 11.29
C VAL A 164 14.24 -10.62 10.81
N HIS A 165 15.36 -11.00 11.43
CA HIS A 165 16.09 -12.21 11.08
C HIS A 165 15.92 -13.28 12.17
N GLY A 166 16.13 -14.54 11.80
CA GLY A 166 16.27 -15.62 12.77
C GLY A 166 17.55 -15.44 13.58
N GLU A 167 17.48 -15.73 14.88
CA GLU A 167 18.66 -15.67 15.76
C GLU A 167 19.73 -16.65 15.29
N SER A 168 20.97 -16.20 15.24
CA SER A 168 22.12 -17.01 14.82
C SER A 168 22.84 -17.67 15.98
N ASP A 169 22.80 -17.05 17.19
CA ASP A 169 23.45 -17.56 18.40
C ASP A 169 22.71 -18.81 18.92
N PRO A 170 23.39 -19.97 19.02
CA PRO A 170 22.82 -21.19 19.54
C PRO A 170 22.29 -21.08 20.98
N ALA A 171 22.90 -20.25 21.83
CA ALA A 171 22.44 -20.05 23.20
C ALA A 171 21.11 -19.29 23.24
N VAL A 172 20.97 -18.25 22.43
CA VAL A 172 19.74 -17.48 22.28
C VAL A 172 18.63 -18.37 21.68
N ARG A 173 18.95 -19.18 20.67
CA ARG A 173 17.99 -20.15 20.08
C ARG A 173 17.52 -21.19 21.11
N ALA A 174 18.43 -21.71 21.95
CA ALA A 174 18.06 -22.64 23.01
C ALA A 174 17.13 -22.00 24.02
N GLU A 175 17.33 -20.71 24.35
CA GLU A 175 16.43 -19.97 25.23
C GLU A 175 15.03 -19.75 24.59
N ILE A 176 14.97 -19.44 23.30
CA ILE A 176 13.70 -19.34 22.55
C ILE A 176 12.93 -20.65 22.65
N ILE A 177 13.62 -21.78 22.39
CA ILE A 177 13.00 -23.12 22.48
C ILE A 177 12.49 -23.38 23.90
N ARG A 178 13.31 -23.14 24.94
CA ARG A 178 12.94 -23.38 26.33
C ARG A 178 11.69 -22.58 26.71
N ARG A 179 11.69 -21.26 26.47
CA ARG A 179 10.54 -20.41 26.81
C ARG A 179 9.29 -20.80 26.03
N ARG A 180 9.45 -21.23 24.77
CA ARG A 180 8.30 -21.69 23.97
C ARG A 180 7.70 -22.97 24.52
N LEU A 181 8.53 -23.96 24.89
CA LEU A 181 8.06 -25.21 25.50
C LEU A 181 7.43 -24.98 26.87
N ASP A 182 8.01 -24.10 27.70
CA ASP A 182 7.41 -23.69 28.98
C ASP A 182 6.03 -23.09 28.80
N HIS A 183 5.88 -22.17 27.84
CA HIS A 183 4.59 -21.56 27.53
C HIS A 183 3.57 -22.59 27.00
N ASP A 184 3.99 -23.53 26.15
CA ASP A 184 3.07 -24.54 25.59
C ASP A 184 2.67 -25.59 26.63
N ALA A 185 3.51 -25.84 27.65
CA ALA A 185 3.22 -26.76 28.74
C ALA A 185 2.21 -26.18 29.72
N ASP A 186 2.36 -24.94 30.16
CA ASP A 186 1.41 -24.24 31.05
C ASP A 186 1.41 -22.72 30.70
N PRO A 187 0.50 -22.30 29.81
CA PRO A 187 0.39 -20.89 29.43
C PRO A 187 0.01 -19.97 30.60
N ALA A 188 -0.77 -20.46 31.58
CA ALA A 188 -1.23 -19.63 32.69
C ALA A 188 -0.09 -19.34 33.68
N GLU A 189 0.67 -20.37 34.06
CA GLU A 189 1.85 -20.22 34.91
C GLU A 189 2.93 -19.40 34.22
N PHE A 190 3.12 -19.58 32.90
CA PHE A 190 4.06 -18.78 32.13
C PHE A 190 3.68 -17.30 32.13
N ASP A 191 2.43 -16.97 31.86
CA ASP A 191 1.92 -15.59 31.90
C ASP A 191 2.08 -14.97 33.30
N HIS A 192 1.72 -15.71 34.36
CA HIS A 192 1.88 -15.24 35.74
C HIS A 192 3.35 -14.89 36.05
N ARG A 193 4.28 -15.69 35.58
CA ARG A 193 5.74 -15.46 35.76
C ARG A 193 6.21 -14.15 35.14
N TRP A 194 5.68 -13.78 33.99
CA TRP A 194 6.04 -12.57 33.23
C TRP A 194 5.17 -11.36 33.55
N GLN A 195 4.10 -11.51 34.33
CA GLN A 195 3.12 -10.46 34.61
C GLN A 195 3.74 -9.21 35.23
N SER A 196 4.73 -9.34 36.11
CA SER A 196 5.42 -8.20 36.73
C SER A 196 6.15 -7.35 35.70
N ASP A 197 6.84 -8.00 34.76
CA ASP A 197 7.59 -7.31 33.72
C ASP A 197 6.64 -6.69 32.66
N GLN A 198 5.55 -7.39 32.34
CA GLN A 198 4.48 -6.85 31.47
C GLN A 198 3.88 -5.57 32.07
N ASN A 199 3.50 -5.61 33.38
CA ASN A 199 2.94 -4.44 34.06
C ASN A 199 3.92 -3.27 34.11
N ARG A 200 5.22 -3.56 34.35
CA ARG A 200 6.27 -2.55 34.32
C ARG A 200 6.40 -1.90 32.94
N GLN A 201 6.42 -2.71 31.87
CA GLN A 201 6.53 -2.24 30.51
C GLN A 201 5.31 -1.41 30.09
N ALA A 202 4.09 -1.86 30.45
CA ALA A 202 2.85 -1.12 30.21
C ALA A 202 2.86 0.25 30.90
N ALA A 203 3.31 0.32 32.16
CA ALA A 203 3.44 1.57 32.90
C ALA A 203 4.48 2.51 32.28
N VAL A 204 5.56 1.98 31.68
CA VAL A 204 6.54 2.77 30.93
C VAL A 204 5.89 3.38 29.67
N ILE A 205 5.17 2.59 28.89
CA ILE A 205 4.46 3.07 27.69
C ILE A 205 3.47 4.18 28.06
N GLU A 206 2.64 3.95 29.07
CA GLU A 206 1.62 4.91 29.48
C GLU A 206 2.25 6.25 29.91
N ARG A 207 3.27 6.22 30.74
CA ARG A 207 4.01 7.40 31.15
C ARG A 207 4.65 8.11 29.96
N ALA A 208 5.27 7.37 29.04
CA ALA A 208 5.88 7.92 27.82
C ALA A 208 4.85 8.62 26.93
N ARG A 209 3.65 8.06 26.78
CA ARG A 209 2.53 8.68 26.04
C ARG A 209 2.12 10.05 26.62
N HIS A 210 2.17 10.20 27.94
CA HIS A 210 1.83 11.48 28.58
C HIS A 210 2.86 12.56 28.35
N ILE A 211 4.15 12.20 28.28
CA ILE A 211 5.24 13.18 28.19
C ILE A 211 5.72 13.46 26.77
N VAL A 212 5.48 12.55 25.81
CA VAL A 212 6.08 12.63 24.46
C VAL A 212 5.77 13.95 23.74
N ALA A 213 4.58 14.50 23.91
CA ALA A 213 4.20 15.78 23.31
C ALA A 213 5.01 16.95 23.84
N GLY A 214 5.49 16.87 25.08
CA GLY A 214 6.31 17.88 25.74
C GLY A 214 7.82 17.69 25.58
N VAL A 215 8.28 16.61 24.97
CA VAL A 215 9.72 16.39 24.74
C VAL A 215 10.25 17.40 23.73
N ARG A 216 11.30 18.12 24.15
CA ARG A 216 11.98 19.13 23.33
C ARG A 216 13.09 18.51 22.49
N LEU A 217 13.23 19.01 21.29
CA LEU A 217 14.37 18.79 20.41
C LEU A 217 15.18 20.08 20.39
N ASP A 218 16.41 20.03 20.87
CA ASP A 218 17.32 21.15 20.81
C ASP A 218 17.86 21.34 19.38
N GLU A 219 18.46 22.48 19.09
CA GLU A 219 18.97 22.82 17.74
C GLU A 219 19.98 21.81 17.26
N VAL A 220 20.92 21.38 18.12
CA VAL A 220 21.93 20.37 17.81
C VAL A 220 21.32 19.06 17.36
N VAL A 221 20.28 18.59 18.04
CA VAL A 221 19.55 17.36 17.68
C VAL A 221 18.83 17.51 16.34
N THR A 222 18.22 18.66 16.09
CA THR A 222 17.52 18.96 14.84
C THR A 222 18.49 19.04 13.66
N GLU A 223 19.65 19.67 13.86
CA GLU A 223 20.71 19.73 12.85
C GLU A 223 21.29 18.35 12.54
N LEU A 224 21.50 17.50 13.57
CA LEU A 224 21.95 16.12 13.39
C LEU A 224 20.96 15.31 12.55
N ILE A 225 19.66 15.41 12.84
CA ILE A 225 18.59 14.77 12.05
C ILE A 225 18.69 15.18 10.58
N SER A 226 18.76 16.47 10.31
CA SER A 226 18.84 17.01 8.95
C SER A 226 20.14 16.58 8.24
N CYS A 227 21.25 16.55 8.95
CA CYS A 227 22.53 16.09 8.42
C CYS A 227 22.48 14.62 8.02
N LEU A 228 21.92 13.74 8.87
CA LEU A 228 21.78 12.31 8.58
C LEU A 228 20.86 12.05 7.38
N CYS A 229 19.72 12.75 7.30
CA CYS A 229 18.82 12.62 6.15
C CYS A 229 19.51 13.04 4.84
N ARG A 230 20.25 14.14 4.86
CA ARG A 230 21.02 14.61 3.70
C ARG A 230 22.13 13.64 3.31
N GLN A 231 22.91 13.13 4.26
CA GLN A 231 23.99 12.18 3.99
C GLN A 231 23.49 10.85 3.41
N ASN A 232 22.27 10.46 3.72
CA ASN A 232 21.62 9.26 3.18
C ASN A 232 20.79 9.53 1.90
N HIS A 233 20.94 10.71 1.28
CA HIS A 233 20.29 11.10 0.02
C HIS A 233 18.76 10.89 0.04
N VAL A 234 18.13 11.13 1.18
CA VAL A 234 16.68 10.95 1.35
C VAL A 234 15.92 12.03 0.56
N ALA A 235 14.88 11.62 -0.14
CA ALA A 235 14.04 12.57 -0.88
C ALA A 235 12.98 13.19 0.03
N GLY A 236 12.86 14.52 -0.04
CA GLY A 236 11.85 15.26 0.73
C GLY A 236 12.15 15.32 2.23
N HIS A 237 11.18 15.81 3.00
CA HIS A 237 11.33 16.08 4.43
C HIS A 237 10.56 15.10 5.34
N ARG A 238 9.99 14.04 4.75
CA ARG A 238 9.22 13.07 5.55
C ARG A 238 10.09 12.33 6.55
N ALA A 239 11.31 11.93 6.12
CA ALA A 239 12.25 11.27 7.01
C ALA A 239 12.68 12.14 8.18
N ASP A 240 12.93 13.43 7.94
CA ASP A 240 13.28 14.40 8.98
C ASP A 240 12.18 14.47 10.05
N ILE A 241 10.92 14.55 9.63
CA ILE A 241 9.76 14.61 10.53
C ILE A 241 9.60 13.30 11.30
N VAL A 242 9.67 12.15 10.60
CA VAL A 242 9.56 10.83 11.24
C VAL A 242 10.70 10.62 12.25
N MET A 243 11.92 10.99 11.89
CA MET A 243 13.06 10.90 12.78
C MET A 243 12.89 11.77 14.02
N ALA A 244 12.40 13.00 13.86
CA ALA A 244 12.10 13.88 14.98
C ALA A 244 11.03 13.29 15.92
N GLU A 245 9.92 12.74 15.36
CA GLU A 245 8.86 12.10 16.14
C GLU A 245 9.31 10.79 16.82
N ALA A 246 10.16 10.00 16.17
CA ALA A 246 10.74 8.77 16.73
C ALA A 246 11.75 9.11 17.85
N THR A 247 12.59 10.14 17.66
CA THR A 247 13.52 10.64 18.68
C THR A 247 12.79 11.11 19.93
N ARG A 248 11.68 11.86 19.77
CA ARG A 248 10.81 12.24 20.89
C ARG A 248 10.26 11.03 21.62
N ALA A 249 9.78 10.04 20.86
CA ALA A 249 9.23 8.81 21.42
C ALA A 249 10.30 8.03 22.22
N HIS A 250 11.53 7.96 21.72
CA HIS A 250 12.64 7.29 22.40
C HIS A 250 13.02 8.01 23.71
N ALA A 251 13.20 9.33 23.67
CA ALA A 251 13.47 10.12 24.87
C ALA A 251 12.36 9.96 25.91
N ALA A 252 11.09 10.00 25.48
CA ALA A 252 9.94 9.78 26.36
C ALA A 252 9.93 8.36 26.97
N LEU A 253 10.26 7.33 26.19
CA LEU A 253 10.32 5.94 26.64
C LEU A 253 11.37 5.74 27.75
N VAL A 254 12.49 6.44 27.63
CA VAL A 254 13.56 6.47 28.67
C VAL A 254 13.20 7.42 29.83
N GLY A 255 12.12 8.22 29.72
CA GLY A 255 11.63 9.11 30.75
C GLY A 255 12.29 10.49 30.76
N ARG A 256 12.86 10.94 29.62
CA ARG A 256 13.50 12.26 29.49
C ARG A 256 12.58 13.27 28.81
N GLY A 257 12.63 14.52 29.26
CA GLY A 257 11.90 15.64 28.69
C GLY A 257 12.66 16.40 27.59
N VAL A 258 13.92 16.02 27.34
CA VAL A 258 14.79 16.58 26.29
C VAL A 258 15.45 15.41 25.56
N ALA A 259 15.41 15.44 24.27
CA ALA A 259 16.05 14.44 23.42
C ALA A 259 17.54 14.72 23.28
N THR A 260 18.32 13.68 23.06
CA THR A 260 19.78 13.72 22.89
C THR A 260 20.20 13.18 21.53
N GLU A 261 21.46 13.39 21.17
CA GLU A 261 22.04 12.81 19.94
C GLU A 261 22.00 11.28 19.96
N ASP A 262 22.19 10.63 21.11
CA ASP A 262 22.12 9.17 21.27
C ASP A 262 20.73 8.64 20.92
N ASP A 263 19.66 9.41 21.20
CA ASP A 263 18.31 9.04 20.79
C ASP A 263 18.18 9.00 19.26
N VAL A 264 18.75 10.01 18.59
CA VAL A 264 18.74 10.08 17.11
C VAL A 264 19.53 8.90 16.53
N LEU A 265 20.72 8.63 17.03
CA LEU A 265 21.57 7.55 16.52
C LEU A 265 20.91 6.19 16.71
N THR A 266 20.26 5.96 17.86
CA THR A 266 19.56 4.71 18.17
C THR A 266 18.45 4.40 17.17
N ILE A 267 17.71 5.44 16.71
CA ILE A 267 16.54 5.21 15.83
C ILE A 267 16.85 5.45 14.35
N SER A 268 17.98 6.04 14.02
CA SER A 268 18.30 6.51 12.67
C SER A 268 18.18 5.42 11.60
N GLU A 269 18.73 4.22 11.89
CA GLU A 269 18.68 3.10 10.95
C GLU A 269 17.25 2.64 10.65
N MET A 270 16.40 2.57 11.67
CA MET A 270 15.00 2.19 11.52
C MET A 270 14.22 3.14 10.59
N VAL A 271 14.59 4.42 10.57
CA VAL A 271 13.95 5.45 9.73
C VAL A 271 14.55 5.50 8.34
N LEU A 272 15.86 5.32 8.21
CA LEU A 272 16.60 5.58 6.97
C LEU A 272 16.72 4.35 6.06
N ARG A 273 16.66 3.13 6.61
CA ARG A 273 16.90 1.85 5.90
C ARG A 273 16.16 1.75 4.57
N HIS A 274 14.90 2.06 4.56
CA HIS A 274 14.01 1.95 3.38
C HIS A 274 13.96 3.22 2.52
N ARG A 275 14.64 4.29 2.92
CA ARG A 275 14.66 5.60 2.26
C ARG A 275 15.99 5.97 1.62
N ARG A 276 17.04 5.21 1.94
CA ARG A 276 18.38 5.42 1.35
C ARG A 276 18.31 5.28 -0.17
N ARG A 277 18.90 6.23 -0.86
CA ARG A 277 19.13 6.13 -2.30
C ARG A 277 20.61 5.87 -2.53
N VAL A 278 20.92 4.79 -3.23
CA VAL A 278 22.27 4.60 -3.78
C VAL A 278 22.41 5.61 -4.91
N GLU A 279 23.40 6.48 -4.84
CA GLU A 279 23.77 7.26 -6.01
C GLU A 279 24.18 6.30 -7.12
N THR A 280 23.29 6.08 -8.09
CA THR A 280 23.76 5.62 -9.39
C THR A 280 24.66 6.72 -9.93
N PRO A 281 25.95 6.44 -10.24
CA PRO A 281 26.81 7.44 -10.87
C PRO A 281 26.01 7.99 -12.06
N SER A 282 25.78 9.29 -12.06
CA SER A 282 25.16 9.96 -13.19
C SER A 282 25.98 9.58 -14.42
N GLU A 283 25.43 8.77 -15.32
CA GLU A 283 26.02 8.57 -16.62
C GLU A 283 26.26 9.96 -17.18
N SER A 284 27.52 10.34 -17.27
CA SER A 284 27.93 11.57 -17.93
C SER A 284 27.24 11.55 -19.29
N PRO A 285 26.57 12.65 -19.70
CA PRO A 285 25.92 12.66 -20.99
C PRO A 285 26.97 12.25 -22.04
N PRO A 286 26.62 11.38 -23.00
CA PRO A 286 27.59 10.93 -24.00
C PRO A 286 28.27 12.13 -24.62
N PRO A 287 29.60 12.09 -24.84
CA PRO A 287 30.33 13.21 -25.43
C PRO A 287 29.61 13.58 -26.73
N ARG A 288 29.18 14.83 -26.82
CA ARG A 288 28.67 15.38 -28.11
C ARG A 288 29.71 15.10 -29.15
N ASN A 289 29.40 14.21 -30.09
CA ASN A 289 30.20 14.06 -31.29
C ASN A 289 30.30 15.44 -31.95
N GLN A 290 31.45 16.04 -31.80
CA GLN A 290 31.80 17.21 -32.61
C GLN A 290 31.90 16.71 -34.04
N HIS A 291 30.96 17.11 -34.88
CA HIS A 291 31.12 16.96 -36.31
C HIS A 291 32.31 17.83 -36.78
N PRO A 292 33.19 17.32 -37.66
CA PRO A 292 34.41 18.07 -38.09
C PRO A 292 34.15 19.13 -39.16
N ASP A 293 32.97 19.71 -39.30
CA ASP A 293 32.61 20.68 -40.33
C ASP A 293 32.05 22.00 -39.76
N ASP A 294 32.70 22.60 -38.77
CA ASP A 294 32.47 24.00 -38.43
C ASP A 294 33.65 24.86 -38.92
N GLN A 295 33.63 25.16 -40.22
CA GLN A 295 34.36 26.35 -40.75
C GLN A 295 33.46 27.58 -40.55
N PRO A 296 34.00 28.73 -40.10
CA PRO A 296 33.18 29.92 -39.90
C PRO A 296 32.85 30.55 -41.26
N ASP A 297 31.56 30.48 -41.61
CA ASP A 297 31.02 31.19 -42.78
C ASP A 297 31.05 32.70 -42.57
N GLN A 298 31.51 33.37 -43.60
CA GLN A 298 31.52 34.83 -43.73
C GLN A 298 30.07 35.38 -43.81
N PRO A 299 29.80 36.61 -43.36
CA PRO A 299 28.45 37.15 -43.33
C PRO A 299 27.99 37.57 -44.75
N GLU A 300 27.09 36.78 -45.34
CA GLU A 300 26.31 37.19 -46.51
C GLU A 300 25.25 38.20 -46.13
N GLN A 301 25.27 39.34 -46.81
CA GLN A 301 24.29 40.41 -46.74
C GLN A 301 22.96 39.94 -47.37
N ARG A 302 21.92 39.80 -46.58
CA ARG A 302 20.55 39.58 -47.07
C ARG A 302 19.89 40.93 -47.39
N PRO A 303 19.10 41.02 -48.49
CA PRO A 303 18.32 42.22 -48.84
C PRO A 303 17.15 42.41 -47.87
N ARG A 304 16.86 43.67 -47.55
CA ARG A 304 15.73 44.09 -46.72
C ARG A 304 14.41 43.87 -47.46
N GLU A 305 13.50 43.10 -46.87
CA GLU A 305 12.07 43.07 -47.23
C GLU A 305 11.30 44.19 -46.51
N PRO A 306 10.25 44.77 -47.14
CA PRO A 306 9.54 45.93 -46.59
C PRO A 306 8.54 45.57 -45.51
N GLU A 307 8.43 46.44 -44.54
CA GLU A 307 7.48 46.43 -43.42
C GLU A 307 6.03 46.36 -43.87
N ARG A 308 5.25 45.50 -43.25
CA ARG A 308 3.78 45.54 -43.30
C ARG A 308 3.25 46.08 -41.99
N PRO A 309 2.21 46.94 -42.00
CA PRO A 309 1.68 47.58 -40.81
C PRO A 309 0.74 46.65 -40.00
N ASP A 310 0.74 46.88 -38.70
CA ASP A 310 -0.19 46.30 -37.75
C ASP A 310 -1.66 46.65 -38.09
N PRO A 311 -2.63 45.75 -37.81
CA PRO A 311 -3.98 46.18 -37.58
C PRO A 311 -4.41 45.91 -36.13
N ASP A 312 -4.98 46.97 -35.59
CA ASP A 312 -5.64 47.15 -34.32
C ASP A 312 -6.74 46.14 -33.99
N VAL A 313 -6.82 45.86 -32.70
CA VAL A 313 -7.99 45.71 -31.82
C VAL A 313 -9.37 45.95 -32.48
N GLU A 314 -10.26 44.97 -32.45
CA GLU A 314 -11.66 45.15 -31.97
C GLU A 314 -12.49 43.86 -31.90
N LYS A 315 -13.11 43.72 -30.70
CA LYS A 315 -14.49 43.26 -30.39
C LYS A 315 -14.94 41.81 -30.56
N TRP A 316 -15.18 41.27 -29.41
CA TRP A 316 -16.21 40.30 -29.05
C TRP A 316 -17.57 40.56 -29.72
N GLN A 317 -18.20 39.55 -30.31
CA GLN A 317 -19.61 39.24 -30.08
C GLN A 317 -20.02 37.87 -30.62
N ALA A 318 -20.98 37.29 -29.93
CA ALA A 318 -21.57 35.97 -30.05
C ALA A 318 -22.26 35.65 -31.40
N GLY A 319 -22.42 34.34 -31.67
CA GLY A 319 -23.33 33.87 -32.70
C GLY A 319 -23.31 32.36 -32.88
N GLU A 320 -24.38 31.72 -32.43
CA GLU A 320 -24.76 30.34 -32.68
C GLU A 320 -24.77 29.96 -34.16
N SER A 321 -24.44 28.72 -34.52
CA SER A 321 -25.38 27.88 -35.30
C SER A 321 -24.80 26.52 -35.69
N LEU A 322 -25.60 25.53 -35.40
CA LEU A 322 -25.74 24.16 -35.93
C LEU A 322 -25.21 23.89 -37.36
N ALA A 323 -24.50 22.75 -37.51
CA ALA A 323 -24.64 21.90 -38.69
C ALA A 323 -24.18 20.45 -38.41
N THR A 324 -25.05 19.52 -38.71
CA THR A 324 -24.96 18.05 -38.66
C THR A 324 -24.09 17.48 -39.79
N PRO A 325 -23.52 16.28 -39.67
CA PRO A 325 -22.73 15.62 -40.70
C PRO A 325 -23.56 14.69 -41.61
N PRO A 326 -23.09 14.35 -42.79
CA PRO A 326 -23.68 13.30 -43.59
C PRO A 326 -23.03 11.94 -43.39
N SER A 327 -23.88 10.94 -43.42
CA SER A 327 -23.63 9.51 -43.47
C SER A 327 -23.12 9.06 -44.84
N SER A 328 -22.19 8.06 -44.85
CA SER A 328 -22.11 7.07 -45.93
C SER A 328 -21.45 5.78 -45.46
N SER A 329 -22.20 4.76 -45.35
CA SER A 329 -22.15 3.34 -45.73
C SER A 329 -20.87 2.81 -46.42
N GLY A 330 -20.44 1.62 -45.98
CA GLY A 330 -19.45 0.78 -46.63
C GLY A 330 -19.07 -0.44 -45.82
N GLU A 331 -19.90 -1.49 -45.87
CA GLU A 331 -19.58 -2.86 -45.44
C GLU A 331 -18.48 -3.43 -46.30
N GLN A 332 -17.49 -4.10 -45.68
CA GLN A 332 -16.80 -5.25 -46.26
C GLN A 332 -16.16 -6.09 -45.14
N GLN A 333 -16.65 -7.32 -44.99
CA GLN A 333 -16.06 -8.42 -44.24
C GLN A 333 -14.89 -9.03 -45.05
N PRO A 334 -13.85 -9.58 -44.44
CA PRO A 334 -13.08 -10.62 -45.04
C PRO A 334 -13.25 -11.99 -44.34
N GLU A 335 -13.36 -12.98 -45.23
CA GLU A 335 -13.58 -14.40 -45.01
C GLU A 335 -12.43 -15.07 -44.22
N TYR A 336 -12.81 -16.10 -43.45
CA TYR A 336 -11.92 -17.05 -42.82
C TYR A 336 -11.44 -18.13 -43.82
N HIS A 337 -10.15 -18.35 -43.88
CA HIS A 337 -9.56 -19.52 -44.51
C HIS A 337 -9.04 -20.50 -43.46
N ASP A 338 -9.53 -21.71 -43.53
CA ASP A 338 -9.05 -22.93 -42.87
C ASP A 338 -7.62 -23.31 -43.28
N GLY A 339 -6.80 -23.69 -42.33
CA GLY A 339 -5.49 -24.28 -42.58
C GLY A 339 -5.26 -25.55 -41.70
N PRO A 340 -4.39 -26.47 -42.05
CA PRO A 340 -4.60 -27.90 -41.93
C PRO A 340 -4.15 -28.53 -40.61
N GLN A 341 -4.83 -29.61 -40.30
CA GLN A 341 -4.58 -30.60 -39.25
C GLN A 341 -3.16 -31.20 -39.35
N ASN A 342 -2.48 -31.29 -38.21
CA ASN A 342 -1.30 -32.17 -38.10
C ASN A 342 -1.53 -33.28 -37.07
N GLN A 343 -1.21 -34.45 -37.51
CA GLN A 343 -1.45 -35.75 -36.93
C GLN A 343 -0.65 -36.00 -35.65
N ARG A 344 -1.29 -36.73 -34.76
CA ARG A 344 -0.68 -37.32 -33.56
C ARG A 344 0.17 -38.52 -33.97
N ASP A 345 1.36 -38.62 -33.37
CA ASP A 345 2.18 -39.84 -33.42
C ASP A 345 2.37 -40.33 -31.97
N ASP A 346 1.85 -41.52 -31.71
CA ASP A 346 1.93 -42.21 -30.42
C ASP A 346 3.24 -43.03 -30.40
N GLY A 347 4.16 -42.66 -29.49
CA GLY A 347 5.38 -43.42 -29.22
C GLY A 347 5.42 -43.93 -27.79
N GLN A 348 5.15 -45.20 -27.60
CA GLN A 348 5.32 -45.95 -26.35
C GLN A 348 6.78 -45.93 -25.90
N HIS A 349 7.05 -45.69 -24.64
CA HIS A 349 8.31 -45.96 -23.97
C HIS A 349 8.14 -46.78 -22.70
N ASP A 350 8.81 -47.95 -22.73
CA ASP A 350 8.95 -48.98 -21.72
C ASP A 350 9.96 -48.57 -20.61
N PRO A 351 9.69 -48.80 -19.32
CA PRO A 351 10.61 -48.42 -18.24
C PRO A 351 11.45 -49.60 -17.77
N ARG A 352 12.75 -49.59 -18.02
CA ARG A 352 13.77 -50.32 -17.25
C ARG A 352 15.17 -50.14 -17.83
N LYS A 353 16.02 -49.36 -17.13
CA LYS A 353 17.41 -49.69 -16.78
C LYS A 353 18.11 -48.44 -16.18
N GLN A 354 18.42 -48.53 -14.90
CA GLN A 354 19.53 -47.76 -14.34
C GLN A 354 20.87 -48.29 -14.85
N PRO A 355 21.88 -47.46 -14.99
CA PRO A 355 23.13 -47.76 -14.30
C PRO A 355 23.71 -46.51 -13.58
N SER A 356 24.28 -46.83 -12.44
CA SER A 356 25.17 -46.04 -11.60
C SER A 356 26.46 -45.66 -12.38
N GLY A 357 26.91 -44.42 -12.18
CA GLY A 357 28.23 -43.98 -12.63
C GLY A 357 28.42 -42.48 -12.43
N SER A 358 29.14 -42.11 -11.36
CA SER A 358 29.68 -40.80 -11.09
C SER A 358 30.63 -40.33 -12.20
N GLY A 359 30.36 -39.18 -12.79
CA GLY A 359 31.26 -38.50 -13.69
C GLY A 359 30.68 -37.14 -14.03
N GLU A 360 31.19 -36.09 -13.37
CA GLU A 360 30.93 -34.70 -13.73
C GLU A 360 31.48 -34.47 -15.15
N GLN A 361 30.57 -34.42 -16.13
CA GLN A 361 30.89 -33.93 -17.47
C GLN A 361 30.58 -32.41 -17.49
N VAL A 362 31.61 -31.60 -17.45
CA VAL A 362 31.52 -30.17 -17.78
C VAL A 362 31.25 -30.09 -19.30
N VAL A 363 30.00 -29.83 -19.66
CA VAL A 363 29.61 -29.49 -21.02
C VAL A 363 29.99 -28.04 -21.28
N ALA A 364 30.90 -27.79 -22.21
CA ALA A 364 31.25 -26.47 -22.66
C ALA A 364 30.00 -25.79 -23.24
N ALA A 365 29.74 -24.56 -22.79
CA ALA A 365 28.66 -23.75 -23.33
C ALA A 365 28.91 -23.51 -24.84
N GLY A 366 27.96 -23.91 -25.66
CA GLY A 366 28.00 -23.62 -27.10
C GLY A 366 27.89 -22.12 -27.37
N ASP A 367 28.32 -21.72 -28.56
CA ASP A 367 28.27 -20.33 -29.00
C ASP A 367 26.85 -19.72 -28.82
N PRO A 368 26.75 -18.52 -28.26
CA PRO A 368 25.44 -17.87 -28.05
C PRO A 368 24.79 -17.57 -29.41
N PHE A 369 23.58 -18.10 -29.62
CA PHE A 369 22.83 -17.80 -30.85
C PHE A 369 22.36 -16.33 -30.79
N ALA A 370 22.42 -15.65 -31.94
CA ALA A 370 21.99 -14.28 -32.08
C ALA A 370 20.45 -14.19 -31.92
N VAL A 371 20.00 -13.60 -30.82
CA VAL A 371 18.59 -13.30 -30.60
C VAL A 371 18.20 -12.14 -31.51
N ARG A 372 17.27 -12.34 -32.44
CA ARG A 372 16.66 -11.23 -33.19
C ARG A 372 15.88 -10.35 -32.21
N PRO A 373 16.18 -9.05 -32.12
CA PRO A 373 15.35 -8.15 -31.31
C PRO A 373 13.94 -8.09 -31.92
N LEU A 374 12.95 -8.45 -31.11
CA LEU A 374 11.54 -8.21 -31.44
C LEU A 374 11.29 -6.71 -31.23
N GLU A 375 11.15 -5.98 -32.33
CA GLU A 375 10.67 -4.60 -32.24
C GLU A 375 9.18 -4.62 -31.87
N PRO A 376 8.79 -4.17 -30.66
CA PRO A 376 7.38 -4.08 -30.32
C PRO A 376 6.74 -2.99 -31.20
N SER A 377 5.60 -3.31 -31.80
CA SER A 377 4.78 -2.32 -32.48
C SER A 377 4.50 -1.17 -31.52
N GLN A 378 4.94 0.05 -31.89
CA GLN A 378 4.76 1.24 -31.06
C GLN A 378 3.27 1.53 -30.85
N ASP A 379 2.77 1.31 -29.63
CA ASP A 379 1.46 1.75 -29.20
C ASP A 379 1.45 3.30 -29.16
N ARG A 380 0.56 3.93 -29.91
CA ARG A 380 0.47 5.40 -30.05
C ARG A 380 -0.03 6.10 -28.78
N PHE A 381 -0.34 5.38 -27.71
CA PHE A 381 -0.72 5.96 -26.44
C PHE A 381 0.47 6.01 -25.49
N ALA A 382 0.92 7.22 -25.15
CA ALA A 382 1.97 7.45 -24.18
C ALA A 382 1.56 6.95 -22.80
N ARG A 383 1.99 5.74 -22.41
CA ARG A 383 1.80 5.19 -21.07
C ARG A 383 3.04 5.52 -20.23
N ARG A 384 2.87 6.34 -19.21
CA ARG A 384 3.92 6.72 -18.26
C ARG A 384 4.19 5.67 -17.17
N ALA A 385 4.19 4.38 -17.49
CA ALA A 385 4.56 3.35 -16.52
C ALA A 385 5.23 2.16 -17.21
N CYS A 386 6.50 1.96 -16.93
CA CYS A 386 7.22 0.74 -17.24
C CYS A 386 6.78 -0.40 -16.33
N GLY A 387 6.34 -1.49 -16.93
CA GLY A 387 6.40 -2.86 -16.47
C GLY A 387 5.95 -3.19 -15.06
N ARG A 388 4.62 -3.39 -14.87
CA ARG A 388 3.98 -4.38 -14.00
C ARG A 388 2.47 -4.32 -14.29
N ARG A 389 1.78 -5.48 -14.25
CA ARG A 389 0.37 -5.69 -14.55
C ARG A 389 -0.53 -4.61 -13.97
N LEU A 390 -0.87 -3.58 -14.77
CA LEU A 390 -1.77 -2.51 -14.37
C LEU A 390 -3.20 -3.06 -14.29
N ARG A 391 -3.90 -2.73 -13.20
CA ARG A 391 -5.34 -2.97 -13.10
C ARG A 391 -6.04 -1.99 -14.03
N THR A 392 -6.75 -2.53 -15.00
CA THR A 392 -7.66 -1.77 -15.87
C THR A 392 -9.09 -2.01 -15.43
N ARG A 393 -9.92 -0.96 -15.51
CA ARG A 393 -11.37 -1.15 -15.37
C ARG A 393 -11.82 -2.10 -16.48
N SER A 394 -12.38 -3.24 -16.09
CA SER A 394 -12.92 -4.21 -17.05
C SER A 394 -14.36 -3.86 -17.33
N ASN A 395 -14.71 -3.70 -18.60
CA ASN A 395 -16.12 -3.63 -19.04
C ASN A 395 -16.78 -5.01 -19.09
N ASP A 396 -15.99 -6.08 -18.94
CA ASP A 396 -16.49 -7.44 -18.92
C ASP A 396 -16.99 -7.83 -17.54
N ARG A 397 -17.93 -8.77 -17.47
CA ARG A 397 -18.41 -9.37 -16.21
C ARG A 397 -17.36 -10.18 -15.45
N ARG A 398 -16.12 -10.24 -15.99
CA ARG A 398 -14.95 -10.89 -15.38
C ARG A 398 -14.11 -9.87 -14.64
N GLY A 399 -13.65 -10.22 -13.45
CA GLY A 399 -12.83 -9.35 -12.60
C GLY A 399 -13.41 -9.16 -11.20
N ARG A 400 -12.58 -8.65 -10.29
CA ARG A 400 -12.99 -8.39 -8.90
C ARG A 400 -13.90 -7.15 -8.84
N TYR A 401 -15.01 -7.25 -8.12
CA TYR A 401 -15.86 -6.12 -7.79
C TYR A 401 -15.09 -5.15 -6.88
N VAL A 402 -14.92 -3.90 -7.30
CA VAL A 402 -14.14 -2.87 -6.58
C VAL A 402 -15.06 -1.77 -6.04
N SER A 403 -16.00 -1.32 -6.84
CA SER A 403 -16.93 -0.26 -6.46
C SER A 403 -18.24 -0.35 -7.25
N ALA A 404 -19.23 0.45 -6.89
CA ALA A 404 -20.48 0.58 -7.60
C ALA A 404 -20.66 2.00 -8.14
N ARG A 405 -21.33 2.15 -9.28
CA ARG A 405 -21.70 3.46 -9.86
C ARG A 405 -23.18 3.55 -10.16
N PRO A 406 -23.81 4.73 -10.05
CA PRO A 406 -25.19 4.93 -10.51
C PRO A 406 -25.32 4.58 -12.00
N THR A 407 -26.43 3.99 -12.39
CA THR A 407 -26.71 3.62 -13.78
C THR A 407 -28.21 3.57 -14.04
N ASP A 408 -28.61 3.91 -15.25
CA ASP A 408 -30.00 3.79 -15.68
C ASP A 408 -30.33 2.41 -16.26
N ARG A 409 -29.29 1.63 -16.66
CA ARG A 409 -29.42 0.28 -17.22
C ARG A 409 -28.26 -0.59 -16.70
N PRO A 410 -28.48 -1.38 -15.64
CA PRO A 410 -27.43 -2.22 -15.08
C PRO A 410 -27.30 -3.52 -15.85
N ASP A 411 -26.23 -3.68 -16.62
CA ASP A 411 -25.87 -4.98 -17.22
C ASP A 411 -25.29 -5.96 -16.17
N ASP A 412 -24.64 -5.43 -15.11
CA ASP A 412 -24.11 -6.19 -13.97
C ASP A 412 -24.47 -5.45 -12.68
N LEU A 413 -25.61 -5.81 -12.10
CA LEU A 413 -26.20 -5.12 -10.96
C LEU A 413 -25.41 -5.38 -9.67
N ALA A 414 -25.03 -4.31 -8.98
CA ALA A 414 -24.49 -4.35 -7.62
C ALA A 414 -25.67 -4.36 -6.62
N LEU A 415 -26.16 -5.55 -6.26
CA LEU A 415 -27.34 -5.69 -5.40
C LEU A 415 -27.19 -4.99 -4.06
N ASP A 416 -26.03 -5.15 -3.40
CA ASP A 416 -25.68 -4.53 -2.14
C ASP A 416 -25.75 -3.00 -2.20
N ALA A 417 -25.10 -2.39 -3.16
CA ALA A 417 -25.10 -0.95 -3.36
C ALA A 417 -26.47 -0.40 -3.80
N THR A 418 -27.23 -1.18 -4.60
CA THR A 418 -28.60 -0.82 -5.01
C THR A 418 -29.55 -0.83 -3.81
N LEU A 419 -29.47 -1.85 -2.96
CA LEU A 419 -30.28 -1.93 -1.75
C LEU A 419 -29.93 -0.81 -0.77
N ARG A 420 -28.65 -0.48 -0.58
CA ARG A 420 -28.22 0.66 0.24
C ARG A 420 -28.79 1.98 -0.28
N ALA A 421 -28.70 2.22 -1.59
CA ALA A 421 -29.28 3.42 -2.19
C ALA A 421 -30.81 3.51 -2.03
N ALA A 422 -31.51 2.39 -2.13
CA ALA A 422 -32.96 2.31 -1.93
C ALA A 422 -33.36 2.48 -0.46
N ALA A 423 -32.54 2.02 0.50
CA ALA A 423 -32.86 1.95 1.93
C ALA A 423 -33.25 3.31 2.53
N VAL A 424 -32.57 4.37 2.17
CA VAL A 424 -32.81 5.75 2.64
C VAL A 424 -34.23 6.23 2.33
N HIS A 425 -34.82 5.75 1.23
CA HIS A 425 -36.12 6.17 0.75
C HIS A 425 -37.28 5.26 1.14
N GLN A 426 -37.06 4.17 1.88
CA GLN A 426 -38.08 3.17 2.15
C GLN A 426 -39.26 3.70 2.94
N LYS A 427 -39.02 4.55 3.94
CA LYS A 427 -40.09 5.10 4.78
C LYS A 427 -41.11 5.91 3.99
N SER A 428 -40.65 6.74 3.08
CA SER A 428 -41.54 7.52 2.21
C SER A 428 -42.23 6.65 1.14
N ARG A 429 -41.52 5.66 0.59
CA ARG A 429 -42.05 4.78 -0.45
C ARG A 429 -43.11 3.80 0.09
N ARG A 430 -42.92 3.24 1.28
CA ARG A 430 -43.91 2.37 1.96
C ARG A 430 -45.21 3.10 2.27
N ALA A 431 -45.15 4.41 2.56
CA ALA A 431 -46.33 5.22 2.80
C ALA A 431 -47.13 5.51 1.53
N THR A 432 -46.51 5.48 0.35
CA THR A 432 -47.12 5.95 -0.92
C THR A 432 -47.41 4.79 -1.90
N GLU A 433 -46.68 3.66 -1.80
CA GLU A 433 -46.78 2.57 -2.78
C GLU A 433 -47.26 1.26 -2.12
N ARG A 434 -46.69 0.12 -2.35
CA ARG A 434 -47.14 -1.18 -1.86
C ARG A 434 -46.59 -1.51 -0.48
N PRO A 435 -47.41 -1.59 0.58
CA PRO A 435 -46.91 -1.86 1.93
C PRO A 435 -46.46 -3.33 2.16
N ASP A 436 -46.76 -4.22 1.21
CA ASP A 436 -46.48 -5.67 1.25
C ASP A 436 -45.05 -6.02 0.83
N LEU A 437 -44.33 -5.11 0.15
CA LEU A 437 -42.96 -5.34 -0.25
C LEU A 437 -41.96 -4.96 0.85
N ALA A 438 -40.99 -5.84 1.10
CA ALA A 438 -39.95 -5.61 2.10
C ALA A 438 -39.06 -4.40 1.75
N VAL A 439 -38.71 -4.23 0.47
CA VAL A 439 -37.91 -3.12 -0.04
C VAL A 439 -38.41 -2.67 -1.41
N HIS A 440 -38.61 -1.36 -1.57
CA HIS A 440 -38.98 -0.72 -2.84
C HIS A 440 -37.76 -0.16 -3.55
N VAL A 441 -37.33 -0.78 -4.64
CA VAL A 441 -36.21 -0.33 -5.47
C VAL A 441 -36.76 0.37 -6.73
N LYS A 442 -36.24 1.58 -7.01
CA LYS A 442 -36.55 2.34 -8.22
C LYS A 442 -35.36 2.41 -9.16
N PRO A 443 -35.51 2.74 -10.43
CA PRO A 443 -34.39 2.86 -11.37
C PRO A 443 -33.27 3.82 -10.89
N ILE A 444 -33.62 4.88 -10.18
CA ILE A 444 -32.65 5.84 -9.60
C ILE A 444 -31.71 5.21 -8.55
N ASP A 445 -32.15 4.10 -7.95
CA ASP A 445 -31.36 3.38 -6.95
C ASP A 445 -30.38 2.40 -7.57
N TRP A 446 -30.50 2.09 -8.86
CA TRP A 446 -29.68 1.09 -9.52
C TRP A 446 -28.21 1.47 -9.51
N ARG A 447 -27.38 0.49 -9.18
CA ARG A 447 -25.91 0.61 -9.16
C ARG A 447 -25.32 -0.55 -9.95
N ALA A 448 -24.45 -0.22 -10.91
CA ALA A 448 -23.68 -1.21 -11.66
C ALA A 448 -22.35 -1.48 -10.97
N LYS A 449 -21.90 -2.74 -11.00
CA LYS A 449 -20.59 -3.12 -10.50
C LYS A 449 -19.48 -2.53 -11.36
N VAL A 450 -18.48 -1.91 -10.73
CA VAL A 450 -17.22 -1.56 -11.36
C VAL A 450 -16.24 -2.67 -11.01
N ARG A 451 -15.72 -3.35 -12.02
CA ARG A 451 -14.79 -4.46 -11.85
C ARG A 451 -13.41 -4.05 -12.28
N ALA A 452 -12.39 -4.52 -11.55
CA ALA A 452 -11.00 -4.43 -11.94
C ALA A 452 -10.51 -5.80 -12.39
N GLY A 453 -9.95 -5.87 -13.59
CA GLY A 453 -9.27 -7.03 -14.14
C GLY A 453 -7.77 -6.78 -14.24
N ARG A 454 -6.96 -7.84 -14.28
CA ARG A 454 -5.55 -7.74 -14.65
C ARG A 454 -5.49 -7.74 -16.17
N ALA A 455 -4.96 -6.68 -16.79
CA ALA A 455 -4.61 -6.71 -18.19
C ALA A 455 -3.51 -7.75 -18.38
N ALA A 456 -3.76 -8.80 -19.17
CA ALA A 456 -2.71 -9.68 -19.63
C ALA A 456 -1.84 -8.87 -20.60
N SER A 457 -0.57 -8.66 -20.25
CA SER A 457 0.41 -8.26 -21.26
C SER A 457 0.70 -9.53 -22.05
N CYS A 458 0.26 -9.60 -23.29
CA CYS A 458 0.89 -10.52 -24.24
C CYS A 458 2.33 -10.03 -24.44
N VAL A 459 3.29 -10.82 -24.05
CA VAL A 459 4.70 -10.74 -24.45
C VAL A 459 4.83 -11.46 -25.77
#